data_98aedf8591ca90cb7c0b51a8beb78d60
#
_entry.id   98aedf8591ca90cb7c0b51a8beb78d60
#
_cell.length_a   1.000
_cell.length_b   1.000
_cell.length_c   1.000
_cell.angle_alpha   90.00
_cell.angle_beta   90.00
_cell.angle_gamma   90.00
#
_symmetry.space_group_name_H-M   'P 1'
#
loop_
_entity.id
_entity.type
_entity.pdbx_description
1 polymer ?
#
loop_
_entity_poly.entity_id
_entity_poly.type
_entity_poly.pdbx_seq_one_letter_code
_entity_poly.pdbx_strand_id
1 'polypeptide(L)'
;YIYGSNYDIAGKKVTVNAESQVRNEDSKPRSFRFFAKVLDADGKEVGHFDGERYTLKPGETKTVKVSGLLTNAHFWSWGYGYLYTVKTLLKADDGSKIDDVVTRTGFRKTQFGEGKFYLNDRAIMMHGYAQRTSNEWPGVGMSVPAWLSDYSNRLMVESGGNLVRWMHVCPWKQDIESCDRVGLIQAMPAGDAEKDVFDRRWEQRLELMKEAIIYNRNNPSIIFYESGNKGVSREHMLQMKAIRDEFDPHGGRASGSREMLNINEAEYGGEMLYINKSKKHPMWSMEYHRDEGLRKYWDEQSYPYHKEGDGPLYRGKPAFEYNHNMDTFAASMVERWFEYWQERPGTGKRVSDGGTKIVFSDTNTHHRGEANYRSSGVTDAMRIPKDAFFAHQVMWDGWISPEKDATYIVGHWNYKPGTIKQTEYVVSTGDEVELFVNGKSLGMGERSNQWLFTWKNVPFEAGKIEAVAYTYDKSDKKSKDAKTKKETSRYAIETAGEPHHIKLTSIQNPEGFKADGADMALIQVEVVDKQGIRCPLDNRTIHFNYQGEMEWIGGLATPNEETKKELAAKKQSLMVDKNETAEQKAARKAADILDSTDSDNTFDNYVGKIDLPVE
;
A
#
# COMPACT_ATOMS: atom_id res chain seq x y z
N TYR A 1 17.63 20.79 -7.85
CA TYR A 1 17.94 19.64 -7.01
C TYR A 1 18.14 20.08 -5.57
N ILE A 2 17.31 19.57 -4.66
CA ILE A 2 17.39 19.92 -3.23
C ILE A 2 17.76 18.64 -2.47
N TYR A 3 18.77 18.75 -1.58
CA TYR A 3 19.20 17.62 -0.78
C TYR A 3 19.77 18.05 0.57
N GLY A 4 19.77 17.15 1.53
CA GLY A 4 20.38 17.35 2.84
C GLY A 4 21.77 16.70 2.93
N SER A 5 22.65 17.32 3.72
CA SER A 5 23.95 16.76 4.11
C SER A 5 24.27 17.07 5.57
N ASN A 6 25.31 16.48 6.11
CA ASN A 6 25.75 16.72 7.51
C ASN A 6 24.58 16.58 8.53
N TYR A 7 23.83 15.49 8.41
CA TYR A 7 22.69 15.22 9.28
C TYR A 7 23.13 14.97 10.73
N ASP A 8 22.53 15.72 11.65
CA ASP A 8 22.54 15.48 13.08
C ASP A 8 21.08 15.21 13.49
N ILE A 9 20.69 13.94 13.52
CA ILE A 9 19.31 13.54 13.78
C ILE A 9 18.91 13.89 15.23
N ALA A 10 19.77 13.57 16.19
CA ALA A 10 19.53 13.86 17.61
C ALA A 10 19.47 15.36 17.90
N GLY A 11 20.36 16.14 17.30
CA GLY A 11 20.42 17.60 17.43
C GLY A 11 19.43 18.34 16.52
N LYS A 12 18.64 17.63 15.72
CA LYS A 12 17.66 18.20 14.77
C LYS A 12 18.29 19.24 13.83
N LYS A 13 19.41 18.88 13.19
CA LYS A 13 20.14 19.78 12.29
C LYS A 13 20.45 19.08 10.95
N VAL A 14 20.42 19.85 9.88
CA VAL A 14 20.82 19.41 8.54
C VAL A 14 21.33 20.58 7.73
N THR A 15 22.36 20.37 6.94
CA THR A 15 22.76 21.32 5.90
C THR A 15 21.85 21.10 4.68
N VAL A 16 21.03 22.09 4.35
CA VAL A 16 20.20 22.11 3.15
C VAL A 16 21.04 22.64 1.99
N ASN A 17 21.03 21.92 0.89
CA ASN A 17 21.71 22.27 -0.35
C ASN A 17 20.68 22.43 -1.46
N ALA A 18 20.86 23.46 -2.29
CA ALA A 18 20.07 23.68 -3.49
C ALA A 18 20.98 23.91 -4.68
N GLU A 19 20.73 23.19 -5.77
CA GLU A 19 21.43 23.31 -7.04
C GLU A 19 20.41 23.54 -8.17
N SER A 20 20.71 24.50 -9.05
CA SER A 20 19.88 24.77 -10.23
C SER A 20 20.74 24.96 -11.46
N GLN A 21 20.31 24.47 -12.61
CA GLN A 21 20.88 24.84 -13.89
C GLN A 21 20.24 26.14 -14.34
N VAL A 22 21.07 27.16 -14.55
CA VAL A 22 20.64 28.48 -15.01
C VAL A 22 21.27 28.75 -16.37
N ARG A 23 20.45 29.14 -17.33
CA ARG A 23 20.86 29.53 -18.68
C ARG A 23 20.54 30.98 -18.93
N ASN A 24 21.50 31.71 -19.50
CA ASN A 24 21.28 33.07 -19.94
C ASN A 24 20.75 33.08 -21.38
N GLU A 25 19.47 33.35 -21.54
CA GLU A 25 18.81 33.50 -22.86
C GLU A 25 18.86 34.92 -23.45
N ASP A 26 19.46 35.89 -22.72
CA ASP A 26 19.61 37.25 -23.21
C ASP A 26 20.82 37.34 -24.18
N SER A 27 20.77 38.37 -25.02
CA SER A 27 21.85 38.72 -25.94
C SER A 27 23.10 39.38 -25.27
N LYS A 28 23.00 39.72 -23.98
CA LYS A 28 24.04 40.35 -23.18
C LYS A 28 24.41 39.48 -21.96
N PRO A 29 25.62 39.64 -21.40
CA PRO A 29 25.97 39.02 -20.11
C PRO A 29 25.00 39.47 -19.02
N ARG A 30 24.56 38.53 -18.18
CA ARG A 30 23.67 38.76 -17.04
C ARG A 30 24.31 38.34 -15.75
N SER A 31 24.21 39.19 -14.74
CA SER A 31 24.65 38.92 -13.38
C SER A 31 23.46 38.76 -12.45
N PHE A 32 23.62 37.84 -11.51
CA PHE A 32 22.60 37.55 -10.51
C PHE A 32 23.22 36.91 -9.26
N ARG A 33 22.46 36.89 -8.18
CA ARG A 33 22.71 36.06 -7.00
C ARG A 33 21.67 34.96 -6.91
N PHE A 34 22.08 33.80 -6.42
CA PHE A 34 21.22 32.65 -6.19
C PHE A 34 20.92 32.53 -4.71
N PHE A 35 19.65 32.41 -4.33
CA PHE A 35 19.16 32.33 -2.96
C PHE A 35 18.29 31.08 -2.78
N ALA A 36 18.20 30.59 -1.54
CA ALA A 36 17.19 29.61 -1.16
C ALA A 36 16.49 30.03 0.13
N LYS A 37 15.17 29.89 0.14
CA LYS A 37 14.31 30.03 1.31
C LYS A 37 13.69 28.70 1.62
N VAL A 38 13.70 28.30 2.89
CA VAL A 38 13.04 27.09 3.38
C VAL A 38 11.83 27.48 4.20
N LEU A 39 10.66 27.02 3.78
CA LEU A 39 9.40 27.20 4.52
C LEU A 39 9.01 25.86 5.14
N ASP A 40 8.52 25.90 6.37
CA ASP A 40 7.96 24.74 7.06
C ASP A 40 6.58 24.34 6.51
N ALA A 41 5.93 23.36 7.13
CA ALA A 41 4.62 22.86 6.74
C ALA A 41 3.51 23.95 6.84
N ASP A 42 3.68 24.92 7.74
CA ASP A 42 2.75 26.04 7.95
C ASP A 42 3.06 27.24 7.03
N GLY A 43 4.07 27.13 6.17
CA GLY A 43 4.50 28.18 5.25
C GLY A 43 5.38 29.27 5.90
N LYS A 44 5.82 29.07 7.14
CA LYS A 44 6.72 29.99 7.84
C LYS A 44 8.16 29.79 7.32
N GLU A 45 8.87 30.89 7.09
CA GLU A 45 10.29 30.86 6.73
C GLU A 45 11.13 30.41 7.95
N VAL A 46 11.82 29.28 7.79
CA VAL A 46 12.68 28.64 8.82
C VAL A 46 14.15 28.60 8.40
N GLY A 47 14.46 28.96 7.17
CA GLY A 47 15.82 29.08 6.65
C GLY A 47 15.90 30.07 5.49
N HIS A 48 16.99 30.84 5.47
CA HIS A 48 17.32 31.75 4.38
C HIS A 48 18.80 31.65 4.09
N PHE A 49 19.16 31.34 2.85
CA PHE A 49 20.54 31.09 2.47
C PHE A 49 20.92 31.96 1.28
N ASP A 50 21.96 32.78 1.48
CA ASP A 50 22.50 33.64 0.47
C ASP A 50 23.65 32.95 -0.26
N GLY A 51 23.53 32.82 -1.57
CA GLY A 51 24.53 32.22 -2.42
C GLY A 51 25.46 33.26 -3.09
N GLU A 52 26.37 32.75 -3.88
CA GLU A 52 27.32 33.55 -4.61
C GLU A 52 26.69 34.38 -5.73
N ARG A 53 27.41 35.40 -6.18
CA ARG A 53 27.11 36.15 -7.39
C ARG A 53 27.69 35.47 -8.60
N TYR A 54 26.87 35.26 -9.62
CA TYR A 54 27.22 34.65 -10.90
C TYR A 54 27.07 35.66 -12.03
N THR A 55 27.89 35.51 -13.07
CA THR A 55 27.71 36.22 -14.34
C THR A 55 27.80 35.21 -15.47
N LEU A 56 26.75 35.14 -16.31
CA LEU A 56 26.68 34.24 -17.45
C LEU A 56 26.70 35.03 -18.77
N LYS A 57 27.49 34.54 -19.72
CA LYS A 57 27.51 35.04 -21.10
C LYS A 57 26.19 34.64 -21.82
N PRO A 58 25.86 35.30 -22.94
CA PRO A 58 24.76 34.86 -23.79
C PRO A 58 24.88 33.39 -24.15
N GLY A 59 23.78 32.63 -23.98
CA GLY A 59 23.67 31.20 -24.25
C GLY A 59 24.41 30.28 -23.25
N GLU A 60 25.11 30.83 -22.26
CA GLU A 60 25.84 30.03 -21.26
C GLU A 60 24.84 29.38 -20.27
N THR A 61 25.07 28.10 -20.02
CA THR A 61 24.37 27.34 -18.97
C THR A 61 25.38 26.97 -17.87
N LYS A 62 24.97 27.19 -16.59
CA LYS A 62 25.81 26.88 -15.43
C LYS A 62 24.98 26.34 -14.28
N THR A 63 25.48 25.32 -13.57
CA THR A 63 24.92 24.88 -12.30
C THR A 63 25.38 25.86 -11.21
N VAL A 64 24.39 26.48 -10.57
CA VAL A 64 24.57 27.39 -9.42
C VAL A 64 24.14 26.70 -8.15
N LYS A 65 24.78 27.05 -7.02
CA LYS A 65 24.59 26.35 -5.74
C LYS A 65 24.43 27.33 -4.60
N VAL A 66 23.63 26.92 -3.60
CA VAL A 66 23.55 27.58 -2.31
C VAL A 66 23.32 26.53 -1.22
N SER A 67 23.87 26.74 -0.04
CA SER A 67 23.65 25.86 1.11
C SER A 67 23.58 26.65 2.41
N GLY A 68 22.93 26.07 3.40
CA GLY A 68 22.85 26.64 4.73
C GLY A 68 22.35 25.64 5.77
N LEU A 69 22.62 25.95 7.03
CA LEU A 69 22.22 25.13 8.16
C LEU A 69 20.75 25.38 8.52
N LEU A 70 19.96 24.31 8.52
CA LEU A 70 18.62 24.29 9.09
C LEU A 70 18.68 23.67 10.49
N THR A 71 18.19 24.40 11.49
CA THR A 71 18.08 23.96 12.89
C THR A 71 16.64 23.67 13.23
N ASN A 72 16.39 22.88 14.28
CA ASN A 72 15.06 22.39 14.66
C ASN A 72 14.37 21.67 13.49
N ALA A 73 15.14 20.96 12.69
CA ALA A 73 14.65 20.27 11.53
C ALA A 73 13.70 19.12 11.90
N HIS A 74 12.64 18.98 11.12
CA HIS A 74 11.76 17.82 11.10
C HIS A 74 12.25 16.89 9.99
N PHE A 75 12.59 15.66 10.35
CA PHE A 75 13.05 14.68 9.37
C PHE A 75 11.90 13.83 8.88
N TRP A 76 11.78 13.75 7.56
CA TRP A 76 10.83 12.84 6.91
C TRP A 76 11.09 11.40 7.38
N SER A 77 10.04 10.70 7.73
CA SER A 77 10.11 9.32 8.19
C SER A 77 8.84 8.57 7.82
N TRP A 78 8.88 7.26 7.95
CA TRP A 78 7.71 6.45 7.86
C TRP A 78 6.64 6.86 8.87
N GLY A 79 5.39 6.98 8.42
CA GLY A 79 4.26 7.48 9.21
C GLY A 79 4.36 8.97 9.59
N TYR A 80 5.43 9.65 9.13
CA TYR A 80 5.64 11.07 9.37
C TYR A 80 6.14 11.76 8.10
N GLY A 81 5.19 12.07 7.22
CA GLY A 81 5.44 12.68 5.91
C GLY A 81 5.70 14.19 6.00
N TYR A 82 6.64 14.62 6.85
CA TYR A 82 6.91 16.05 7.00
C TYR A 82 7.65 16.61 5.78
N LEU A 83 7.07 17.65 5.18
CA LEU A 83 7.60 18.27 3.97
C LEU A 83 7.87 19.76 4.18
N TYR A 84 8.96 20.21 3.58
CA TYR A 84 9.32 21.62 3.43
C TYR A 84 9.02 22.11 2.03
N THR A 85 8.78 23.40 1.90
CA THR A 85 8.78 24.10 0.62
C THR A 85 10.08 24.88 0.50
N VAL A 86 10.91 24.54 -0.47
CA VAL A 86 12.16 25.27 -0.77
C VAL A 86 11.93 26.14 -1.99
N LYS A 87 12.06 27.46 -1.82
CA LYS A 87 12.02 28.43 -2.91
C LYS A 87 13.44 28.84 -3.26
N THR A 88 13.86 28.53 -4.49
CA THR A 88 15.12 29.03 -5.04
C THR A 88 14.84 30.27 -5.88
N LEU A 89 15.65 31.28 -5.75
CA LEU A 89 15.42 32.60 -6.39
C LEU A 89 16.70 33.08 -7.07
N LEU A 90 16.51 33.67 -8.26
CA LEU A 90 17.52 34.48 -8.92
C LEU A 90 17.16 35.95 -8.74
N LYS A 91 18.08 36.75 -8.21
CA LYS A 91 17.90 38.20 -8.06
C LYS A 91 19.01 38.96 -8.78
N ALA A 92 18.63 40.04 -9.44
CA ALA A 92 19.57 40.99 -10.01
C ALA A 92 20.33 41.78 -8.93
N ASP A 93 21.37 42.52 -9.30
CA ASP A 93 22.18 43.31 -8.36
C ASP A 93 21.40 44.43 -7.66
N ASP A 94 20.32 44.87 -8.25
CA ASP A 94 19.39 45.84 -7.64
C ASP A 94 18.36 45.19 -6.69
N GLY A 95 18.42 43.88 -6.50
CA GLY A 95 17.54 43.10 -5.63
C GLY A 95 16.20 42.68 -6.30
N SER A 96 15.94 43.08 -7.55
CA SER A 96 14.77 42.64 -8.28
C SER A 96 14.81 41.14 -8.56
N LYS A 97 13.63 40.47 -8.48
CA LYS A 97 13.50 39.04 -8.80
C LYS A 97 13.60 38.86 -10.32
N ILE A 98 14.49 37.95 -10.74
CA ILE A 98 14.61 37.52 -12.14
C ILE A 98 13.74 36.29 -12.37
N ASP A 99 13.91 35.26 -11.49
CA ASP A 99 13.22 33.98 -11.61
C ASP A 99 13.12 33.28 -10.27
N ASP A 100 12.19 32.34 -10.12
CA ASP A 100 12.07 31.50 -8.93
C ASP A 100 11.50 30.12 -9.25
N VAL A 101 11.91 29.12 -8.46
CA VAL A 101 11.38 27.76 -8.52
C VAL A 101 10.97 27.31 -7.11
N VAL A 102 9.79 26.72 -7.03
CA VAL A 102 9.25 26.15 -5.78
C VAL A 102 9.38 24.64 -5.82
N THR A 103 10.06 24.08 -4.86
CA THR A 103 10.27 22.63 -4.74
C THR A 103 9.75 22.14 -3.40
N ARG A 104 8.85 21.18 -3.40
CA ARG A 104 8.42 20.48 -2.19
C ARG A 104 9.33 19.27 -1.96
N THR A 105 9.86 19.13 -0.75
CA THR A 105 10.80 18.06 -0.41
C THR A 105 10.81 17.78 1.10
N GLY A 106 11.46 16.69 1.50
CA GLY A 106 11.72 16.36 2.90
C GLY A 106 13.17 15.93 3.08
N PHE A 107 13.69 16.11 4.27
CA PHE A 107 15.05 15.74 4.61
C PHE A 107 15.05 14.48 5.46
N ARG A 108 15.90 13.52 5.10
CA ARG A 108 16.07 12.24 5.80
C ARG A 108 17.47 11.70 5.61
N LYS A 109 17.97 11.00 6.61
CA LYS A 109 19.25 10.28 6.55
C LYS A 109 19.00 8.80 6.27
N THR A 110 19.70 8.23 5.32
CA THR A 110 19.63 6.81 4.97
C THR A 110 21.00 6.16 5.03
N GLN A 111 21.04 4.88 5.41
CA GLN A 111 22.23 4.06 5.38
C GLN A 111 21.84 2.62 5.00
N PHE A 112 22.71 1.93 4.27
CA PHE A 112 22.51 0.55 3.82
C PHE A 112 23.75 -0.26 4.19
N GLY A 113 23.58 -1.31 4.95
CA GLY A 113 24.71 -2.14 5.38
C GLY A 113 24.33 -3.11 6.50
N GLU A 114 25.21 -4.04 6.78
CA GLU A 114 25.00 -5.08 7.80
C GLU A 114 23.72 -5.92 7.60
N GLY A 115 23.28 -6.05 6.34
CA GLY A 115 22.02 -6.70 5.98
C GLY A 115 20.75 -5.90 6.30
N LYS A 116 20.87 -4.61 6.59
CA LYS A 116 19.80 -3.75 7.10
C LYS A 116 19.73 -2.43 6.36
N PHE A 117 18.55 -1.85 6.36
CA PHE A 117 18.30 -0.47 6.02
C PHE A 117 18.13 0.37 7.30
N TYR A 118 18.70 1.58 7.29
CA TYR A 118 18.54 2.55 8.38
C TYR A 118 17.91 3.84 7.86
N LEU A 119 16.90 4.31 8.56
CA LEU A 119 16.26 5.61 8.34
C LEU A 119 16.39 6.46 9.61
N ASN A 120 17.01 7.64 9.48
CA ASN A 120 17.25 8.56 10.59
C ASN A 120 17.91 7.86 11.81
N ASP A 121 18.96 7.09 11.54
CA ASP A 121 19.76 6.32 12.50
C ASP A 121 19.04 5.12 13.17
N ARG A 122 17.82 4.77 12.71
CA ARG A 122 17.09 3.58 13.19
C ARG A 122 17.08 2.49 12.12
N ALA A 123 17.38 1.26 12.52
CA ALA A 123 17.18 0.10 11.65
C ALA A 123 15.69 -0.11 11.40
N ILE A 124 15.30 -0.22 10.15
CA ILE A 124 13.92 -0.43 9.71
C ILE A 124 13.86 -1.75 8.96
N MET A 125 13.01 -2.66 9.40
CA MET A 125 12.67 -3.85 8.64
C MET A 125 11.56 -3.51 7.64
N MET A 126 11.72 -3.91 6.38
CA MET A 126 10.71 -3.67 5.36
C MET A 126 9.51 -4.58 5.56
N HIS A 127 8.35 -4.00 5.75
CA HIS A 127 7.07 -4.67 5.80
C HIS A 127 6.02 -3.80 5.11
N GLY A 128 5.50 -4.28 4.01
CA GLY A 128 4.62 -3.47 3.18
C GLY A 128 4.06 -4.24 2.01
N TYR A 129 3.84 -3.55 0.92
CA TYR A 129 3.08 -4.10 -0.20
C TYR A 129 3.77 -3.89 -1.54
N ALA A 130 3.69 -4.92 -2.38
CA ALA A 130 3.88 -4.76 -3.81
C ALA A 130 2.52 -4.40 -4.42
N GLN A 131 2.42 -3.22 -5.05
CA GLN A 131 1.17 -2.71 -5.61
C GLN A 131 1.35 -2.37 -7.08
N ARG A 132 0.28 -2.51 -7.88
CA ARG A 132 0.29 -2.08 -9.27
C ARG A 132 0.51 -0.58 -9.37
N THR A 133 1.33 -0.17 -10.32
CA THR A 133 1.68 1.24 -10.57
C THR A 133 0.46 2.06 -10.99
N SER A 134 -0.52 1.42 -11.60
CA SER A 134 -1.80 2.07 -11.92
C SER A 134 -2.55 2.55 -10.68
N ASN A 135 -2.39 1.84 -9.55
CA ASN A 135 -3.12 2.12 -8.30
C ASN A 135 -4.61 2.40 -8.55
N GLU A 136 -5.15 1.65 -9.52
CA GLU A 136 -6.44 1.91 -10.15
C GLU A 136 -7.62 1.77 -9.18
N TRP A 137 -8.68 2.45 -9.54
CA TRP A 137 -9.98 2.37 -8.92
C TRP A 137 -11.03 1.91 -9.91
N PRO A 138 -12.00 1.09 -9.52
CA PRO A 138 -13.13 0.73 -10.38
C PRO A 138 -13.85 1.96 -10.94
N GLY A 139 -14.21 1.92 -12.22
CA GLY A 139 -14.93 2.98 -12.91
C GLY A 139 -14.08 4.13 -13.42
N VAL A 140 -12.96 4.47 -12.77
CA VAL A 140 -12.14 5.66 -13.11
C VAL A 140 -10.68 5.34 -13.43
N GLY A 141 -10.23 4.12 -13.16
CA GLY A 141 -8.84 3.74 -13.42
C GLY A 141 -7.85 4.54 -12.59
N MET A 142 -6.91 5.22 -13.27
CA MET A 142 -5.86 6.04 -12.65
C MET A 142 -6.25 7.53 -12.53
N SER A 143 -7.31 7.96 -13.19
CA SER A 143 -7.75 9.37 -13.21
C SER A 143 -8.53 9.72 -11.96
N VAL A 144 -7.80 9.90 -10.87
CA VAL A 144 -8.38 10.18 -9.56
C VAL A 144 -7.81 11.48 -8.97
N PRO A 145 -8.55 12.18 -8.11
CA PRO A 145 -8.01 13.34 -7.41
C PRO A 145 -6.90 12.96 -6.44
N ALA A 146 -5.99 13.89 -6.15
CA ALA A 146 -4.80 13.64 -5.33
C ALA A 146 -5.13 13.09 -3.92
N TRP A 147 -6.22 13.55 -3.31
CA TRP A 147 -6.65 13.08 -2.00
C TRP A 147 -7.01 11.58 -1.98
N LEU A 148 -7.47 11.03 -3.12
CA LEU A 148 -7.83 9.61 -3.22
C LEU A 148 -6.57 8.72 -3.30
N SER A 149 -5.50 9.22 -3.92
CA SER A 149 -4.17 8.59 -3.80
C SER A 149 -3.69 8.63 -2.35
N ASP A 150 -3.85 9.76 -1.66
CA ASP A 150 -3.51 9.88 -0.23
C ASP A 150 -4.33 8.92 0.63
N TYR A 151 -5.61 8.77 0.36
CA TYR A 151 -6.47 7.82 1.05
C TYR A 151 -5.96 6.38 0.87
N SER A 152 -5.72 5.95 -0.37
CA SER A 152 -5.21 4.61 -0.67
C SER A 152 -3.85 4.33 -0.01
N ASN A 153 -2.89 5.26 -0.14
CA ASN A 153 -1.55 5.07 0.39
C ASN A 153 -1.50 5.20 1.93
N ARG A 154 -2.38 6.02 2.51
CA ARG A 154 -2.54 6.12 3.97
C ARG A 154 -3.03 4.82 4.59
N LEU A 155 -3.95 4.10 3.93
CA LEU A 155 -4.36 2.78 4.39
C LEU A 155 -3.20 1.79 4.46
N MET A 156 -2.20 1.86 3.57
CA MET A 156 -1.00 1.04 3.69
C MET A 156 -0.24 1.35 4.99
N VAL A 157 -0.12 2.64 5.34
CA VAL A 157 0.52 3.07 6.61
C VAL A 157 -0.33 2.66 7.81
N GLU A 158 -1.65 2.81 7.74
CA GLU A 158 -2.59 2.44 8.83
C GLU A 158 -2.61 0.94 9.11
N SER A 159 -2.34 0.10 8.12
CA SER A 159 -2.12 -1.34 8.35
C SER A 159 -0.77 -1.67 9.01
N GLY A 160 0.02 -0.66 9.35
CA GLY A 160 1.38 -0.79 9.88
C GLY A 160 2.45 -0.91 8.79
N GLY A 161 2.09 -0.85 7.51
CA GLY A 161 3.04 -0.96 6.39
C GLY A 161 3.96 0.25 6.25
N ASN A 162 5.24 0.02 5.92
CA ASN A 162 6.23 1.09 5.75
C ASN A 162 6.78 1.22 4.33
N LEU A 163 6.46 0.28 3.44
CA LEU A 163 7.02 0.23 2.10
C LEU A 163 5.95 -0.10 1.06
N VAL A 164 5.95 0.62 -0.05
CA VAL A 164 5.32 0.19 -1.30
C VAL A 164 6.38 -0.07 -2.36
N ARG A 165 6.34 -1.25 -2.95
CA ARG A 165 7.06 -1.58 -4.18
C ARG A 165 6.12 -1.47 -5.35
N TRP A 166 6.36 -0.50 -6.22
CA TRP A 166 5.56 -0.33 -7.42
C TRP A 166 5.89 -1.38 -8.48
N MET A 167 4.87 -1.97 -9.09
CA MET A 167 5.00 -3.03 -10.09
C MET A 167 4.53 -2.55 -11.46
N HIS A 168 5.36 -2.44 -12.49
CA HIS A 168 6.81 -2.58 -12.52
C HIS A 168 7.39 -1.44 -13.36
N VAL A 169 6.69 -0.31 -13.41
CA VAL A 169 7.09 0.93 -14.10
C VAL A 169 7.09 2.08 -13.11
N CYS A 170 7.75 3.18 -13.47
CA CYS A 170 7.71 4.38 -12.65
C CYS A 170 6.26 4.79 -12.37
N PRO A 171 5.86 4.95 -11.09
CA PRO A 171 4.51 5.31 -10.75
C PRO A 171 4.17 6.73 -11.19
N TRP A 172 2.89 7.04 -11.26
CA TRP A 172 2.39 8.37 -11.53
C TRP A 172 2.92 9.35 -10.47
N LYS A 173 3.25 10.56 -10.90
CA LYS A 173 3.80 11.60 -10.01
C LYS A 173 2.92 11.87 -8.80
N GLN A 174 1.61 11.87 -8.98
CA GLN A 174 0.62 12.05 -7.93
C GLN A 174 0.75 10.98 -6.82
N ASP A 175 0.97 9.70 -7.18
CA ASP A 175 1.18 8.62 -6.20
C ASP A 175 2.53 8.74 -5.49
N ILE A 176 3.58 9.20 -6.20
CA ILE A 176 4.88 9.49 -5.58
C ILE A 176 4.75 10.60 -4.53
N GLU A 177 4.10 11.69 -4.88
CA GLU A 177 3.87 12.82 -3.98
C GLU A 177 2.93 12.46 -2.83
N SER A 178 1.97 11.58 -3.07
CA SER A 178 1.12 11.02 -2.03
C SER A 178 1.94 10.25 -1.00
N CYS A 179 2.86 9.39 -1.43
CA CYS A 179 3.76 8.68 -0.51
C CYS A 179 4.64 9.64 0.30
N ASP A 180 5.06 10.77 -0.29
CA ASP A 180 5.77 11.82 0.45
C ASP A 180 4.91 12.38 1.59
N ARG A 181 3.62 12.69 1.30
CA ARG A 181 2.69 13.27 2.28
C ARG A 181 2.29 12.31 3.39
N VAL A 182 2.05 11.04 3.06
CA VAL A 182 1.62 10.06 4.06
C VAL A 182 2.78 9.40 4.82
N GLY A 183 4.01 9.60 4.36
CA GLY A 183 5.19 8.97 4.98
C GLY A 183 5.30 7.47 4.62
N LEU A 184 5.21 7.13 3.34
CA LEU A 184 5.33 5.75 2.85
C LEU A 184 6.59 5.62 2.00
N ILE A 185 7.53 4.74 2.39
CA ILE A 185 8.75 4.46 1.62
C ILE A 185 8.38 3.85 0.27
N GLN A 186 9.11 4.18 -0.78
CA GLN A 186 8.89 3.66 -2.12
C GLN A 186 10.13 2.96 -2.69
N ALA A 187 9.88 1.84 -3.37
CA ALA A 187 10.78 1.26 -4.37
C ALA A 187 10.23 1.63 -5.76
N MET A 188 10.99 2.44 -6.50
CA MET A 188 10.60 2.99 -7.80
C MET A 188 11.33 2.27 -8.93
N PRO A 189 10.62 1.53 -9.81
CA PRO A 189 11.24 0.86 -10.94
C PRO A 189 11.48 1.80 -12.14
N ALA A 190 12.51 1.49 -12.90
CA ALA A 190 12.80 2.17 -14.16
C ALA A 190 11.83 1.79 -15.28
N GLY A 191 11.46 0.51 -15.34
CA GLY A 191 10.55 -0.01 -16.36
C GLY A 191 10.31 -1.49 -16.22
N ASP A 192 9.19 -1.96 -16.78
CA ASP A 192 8.82 -3.36 -16.73
C ASP A 192 9.65 -4.20 -17.70
N ALA A 193 10.43 -5.11 -17.17
CA ALA A 193 11.01 -6.19 -17.93
C ALA A 193 11.07 -7.45 -17.07
N GLU A 194 10.44 -8.49 -17.59
CA GLU A 194 10.48 -9.81 -16.99
C GLU A 194 11.82 -10.53 -17.18
N LYS A 195 12.72 -9.94 -17.95
CA LYS A 195 14.08 -10.43 -18.21
C LYS A 195 15.01 -9.26 -18.39
N ASP A 196 16.32 -9.50 -18.27
CA ASP A 196 17.31 -8.56 -18.75
C ASP A 196 17.13 -8.33 -20.26
N VAL A 197 17.37 -7.11 -20.71
CA VAL A 197 17.20 -6.70 -22.11
C VAL A 197 18.51 -6.13 -22.62
N PHE A 198 18.70 -6.14 -23.94
CA PHE A 198 19.95 -5.77 -24.58
C PHE A 198 19.70 -4.75 -25.69
N ASP A 199 20.77 -4.19 -26.22
CA ASP A 199 20.78 -3.26 -27.35
C ASP A 199 19.85 -2.06 -27.09
N ARG A 200 19.11 -1.65 -28.10
CA ARG A 200 18.23 -0.48 -28.03
C ARG A 200 17.23 -0.51 -26.88
N ARG A 201 16.75 -1.68 -26.46
CA ARG A 201 15.81 -1.81 -25.33
C ARG A 201 16.48 -1.51 -23.99
N TRP A 202 17.75 -1.89 -23.84
CA TRP A 202 18.52 -1.54 -22.67
C TRP A 202 18.83 -0.05 -22.63
N GLU A 203 19.24 0.56 -23.75
CA GLU A 203 19.45 2.01 -23.86
C GLU A 203 18.18 2.79 -23.46
N GLN A 204 17.02 2.36 -23.96
CA GLN A 204 15.74 2.97 -23.58
C GLN A 204 15.45 2.83 -22.08
N ARG A 205 15.82 1.72 -21.44
CA ARG A 205 15.69 1.54 -20.01
C ARG A 205 16.59 2.48 -19.22
N LEU A 206 17.81 2.69 -19.67
CA LEU A 206 18.73 3.67 -19.09
C LEU A 206 18.18 5.09 -19.21
N GLU A 207 17.64 5.45 -20.38
CA GLU A 207 16.97 6.74 -20.59
C GLU A 207 15.78 6.91 -19.64
N LEU A 208 14.90 5.91 -19.52
CA LEU A 208 13.76 5.94 -18.58
C LEU A 208 14.21 6.08 -17.12
N MET A 209 15.27 5.37 -16.71
CA MET A 209 15.81 5.49 -15.36
C MET A 209 16.34 6.90 -15.09
N LYS A 210 17.09 7.45 -16.03
CA LYS A 210 17.61 8.82 -15.96
C LYS A 210 16.46 9.83 -15.80
N GLU A 211 15.47 9.78 -16.66
CA GLU A 211 14.32 10.68 -16.63
C GLU A 211 13.54 10.53 -15.31
N ALA A 212 13.27 9.30 -14.87
CA ALA A 212 12.58 9.02 -13.62
C ALA A 212 13.36 9.57 -12.41
N ILE A 213 14.68 9.45 -12.39
CA ILE A 213 15.54 9.99 -11.33
C ILE A 213 15.49 11.52 -11.33
N ILE A 214 15.73 12.16 -12.46
CA ILE A 214 15.76 13.64 -12.57
C ILE A 214 14.40 14.21 -12.13
N TYR A 215 13.30 13.61 -12.58
CA TYR A 215 11.95 14.06 -12.28
C TYR A 215 11.56 13.88 -10.80
N ASN A 216 12.10 12.86 -10.13
CA ASN A 216 11.65 12.46 -8.80
C ASN A 216 12.72 12.57 -7.69
N ARG A 217 13.95 13.01 -7.97
CA ARG A 217 15.05 13.06 -6.99
C ARG A 217 14.80 13.99 -5.79
N ASN A 218 13.80 14.87 -5.86
CA ASN A 218 13.40 15.73 -4.74
C ASN A 218 12.33 15.09 -3.83
N ASN A 219 11.81 13.91 -4.17
CA ASN A 219 10.79 13.22 -3.40
C ASN A 219 11.43 12.36 -2.30
N PRO A 220 11.24 12.66 -1.00
CA PRO A 220 11.94 11.99 0.08
C PRO A 220 11.52 10.54 0.30
N SER A 221 10.31 10.16 -0.10
CA SER A 221 9.79 8.80 0.08
C SER A 221 10.48 7.75 -0.79
N ILE A 222 11.06 8.13 -1.92
CA ILE A 222 11.83 7.20 -2.75
C ILE A 222 13.15 6.88 -2.06
N ILE A 223 13.35 5.60 -1.71
CA ILE A 223 14.56 5.10 -1.05
C ILE A 223 15.29 4.10 -1.93
N PHE A 224 14.54 3.35 -2.76
CA PHE A 224 15.07 2.30 -3.61
C PHE A 224 14.79 2.61 -5.07
N TYR A 225 15.84 2.52 -5.91
CA TYR A 225 15.72 2.51 -7.35
C TYR A 225 15.84 1.09 -7.86
N GLU A 226 14.85 0.63 -8.61
CA GLU A 226 14.77 -0.74 -9.13
C GLU A 226 15.04 -0.77 -10.63
N SER A 227 15.96 -1.63 -11.08
CA SER A 227 16.34 -1.75 -12.49
C SER A 227 15.30 -2.45 -13.36
N GLY A 228 14.30 -3.07 -12.76
CA GLY A 228 13.20 -3.79 -13.40
C GLY A 228 12.68 -4.93 -12.53
N ASN A 229 11.71 -5.69 -13.02
CA ASN A 229 11.07 -6.75 -12.23
C ASN A 229 11.98 -7.95 -11.95
N LYS A 230 12.95 -8.24 -12.82
CA LYS A 230 13.94 -9.30 -12.61
C LYS A 230 15.35 -8.74 -12.54
N GLY A 231 16.27 -9.58 -12.08
CA GLY A 231 17.67 -9.27 -12.05
C GLY A 231 18.22 -8.90 -13.42
N VAL A 232 19.19 -8.00 -13.41
CA VAL A 232 19.95 -7.61 -14.59
C VAL A 232 21.40 -8.09 -14.44
N SER A 233 22.16 -8.10 -15.54
CA SER A 233 23.58 -8.44 -15.48
C SER A 233 24.37 -7.49 -14.59
N ARG A 234 25.56 -7.92 -14.18
CA ARG A 234 26.49 -7.07 -13.41
C ARG A 234 26.80 -5.77 -14.14
N GLU A 235 27.04 -5.84 -15.44
CA GLU A 235 27.33 -4.67 -16.27
C GLU A 235 26.17 -3.69 -16.31
N HIS A 236 24.95 -4.18 -16.51
CA HIS A 236 23.75 -3.36 -16.52
C HIS A 236 23.48 -2.72 -15.14
N MET A 237 23.72 -3.42 -14.04
CA MET A 237 23.61 -2.84 -12.70
C MET A 237 24.62 -1.71 -12.49
N LEU A 238 25.85 -1.86 -12.96
CA LEU A 238 26.86 -0.79 -12.89
C LEU A 238 26.44 0.44 -13.70
N GLN A 239 25.84 0.25 -14.87
CA GLN A 239 25.31 1.36 -15.68
C GLN A 239 24.15 2.07 -14.99
N MET A 240 23.21 1.33 -14.37
CA MET A 240 22.12 1.92 -13.58
C MET A 240 22.64 2.72 -12.38
N LYS A 241 23.65 2.20 -11.69
CA LYS A 241 24.30 2.93 -10.59
C LYS A 241 24.99 4.19 -11.07
N ALA A 242 25.69 4.13 -12.21
CA ALA A 242 26.35 5.31 -12.78
C ALA A 242 25.35 6.43 -13.07
N ILE A 243 24.15 6.11 -13.58
CA ILE A 243 23.07 7.09 -13.77
C ILE A 243 22.63 7.69 -12.42
N ARG A 244 22.39 6.85 -11.40
CA ARG A 244 22.05 7.35 -10.07
C ARG A 244 23.16 8.26 -9.51
N ASP A 245 24.42 7.85 -9.62
CA ASP A 245 25.57 8.59 -9.09
C ASP A 245 25.77 9.93 -9.80
N GLU A 246 25.41 10.03 -11.10
CA GLU A 246 25.44 11.28 -11.86
C GLU A 246 24.29 12.23 -11.53
N PHE A 247 23.05 11.71 -11.50
CA PHE A 247 21.85 12.55 -11.44
C PHE A 247 21.24 12.67 -10.04
N ASP A 248 21.59 11.79 -9.10
CA ASP A 248 21.13 11.81 -7.71
C ASP A 248 22.24 11.40 -6.72
N PRO A 249 23.43 12.02 -6.78
CA PRO A 249 24.60 11.62 -5.97
C PRO A 249 24.38 11.79 -4.46
N HIS A 250 23.45 12.64 -4.05
CA HIS A 250 23.22 13.01 -2.66
C HIS A 250 21.86 12.55 -2.10
N GLY A 251 21.06 11.85 -2.91
CA GLY A 251 19.72 11.43 -2.52
C GLY A 251 19.67 10.31 -1.47
N GLY A 252 20.80 9.63 -1.22
CA GLY A 252 20.88 8.54 -0.25
C GLY A 252 19.93 7.39 -0.63
N ARG A 253 19.96 6.96 -1.89
CA ARG A 253 19.10 5.92 -2.45
C ARG A 253 19.91 4.73 -2.93
N ALA A 254 19.43 3.52 -2.64
CA ALA A 254 20.05 2.28 -3.08
C ALA A 254 19.53 1.85 -4.45
N SER A 255 20.43 1.32 -5.28
CA SER A 255 20.10 0.72 -6.58
C SER A 255 20.14 -0.80 -6.49
N GLY A 256 19.12 -1.47 -6.98
CA GLY A 256 19.03 -2.93 -6.93
C GLY A 256 17.88 -3.47 -7.77
N SER A 257 17.57 -4.73 -7.59
CA SER A 257 16.43 -5.40 -8.21
C SER A 257 16.17 -6.75 -7.56
N ARG A 258 15.09 -7.40 -8.00
CA ARG A 258 14.83 -8.80 -7.67
C ARG A 258 15.90 -9.73 -8.26
N GLU A 259 16.12 -10.87 -7.63
CA GLU A 259 17.07 -11.91 -8.10
C GLU A 259 18.55 -11.46 -8.17
N MET A 260 18.93 -10.45 -7.36
CA MET A 260 20.28 -9.87 -7.37
C MET A 260 21.21 -10.45 -6.29
N LEU A 261 20.93 -11.65 -5.79
CA LEU A 261 21.66 -12.27 -4.67
C LEU A 261 23.16 -12.46 -4.91
N ASN A 262 23.55 -12.74 -6.16
CA ASN A 262 24.92 -13.00 -6.56
C ASN A 262 25.61 -11.81 -7.23
N ILE A 263 24.94 -10.67 -7.30
CA ILE A 263 25.44 -9.44 -7.90
C ILE A 263 25.87 -8.47 -6.79
N ASN A 264 27.17 -8.44 -6.51
CA ASN A 264 27.71 -7.60 -5.42
C ASN A 264 27.57 -6.10 -5.65
N GLU A 265 27.34 -5.68 -6.86
CA GLU A 265 27.13 -4.31 -7.29
C GLU A 265 25.74 -3.78 -6.95
N ALA A 266 24.76 -4.65 -6.76
CA ALA A 266 23.46 -4.27 -6.23
C ALA A 266 23.60 -3.89 -4.75
N GLU A 267 22.94 -2.80 -4.37
CA GLU A 267 23.01 -2.25 -3.00
C GLU A 267 21.84 -2.74 -2.13
N TYR A 268 20.85 -3.37 -2.75
CA TYR A 268 19.77 -4.13 -2.12
C TYR A 268 19.27 -5.20 -3.10
N GLY A 269 18.47 -6.13 -2.61
CA GLY A 269 17.88 -7.15 -3.47
C GLY A 269 16.93 -8.05 -2.70
N GLY A 270 16.58 -9.15 -3.31
CA GLY A 270 15.74 -10.19 -2.74
C GLY A 270 15.06 -10.99 -3.82
N GLU A 271 14.44 -12.09 -3.42
CA GLU A 271 13.68 -12.96 -4.28
C GLU A 271 12.18 -12.70 -4.17
N MET A 272 11.43 -13.38 -4.99
CA MET A 272 10.01 -13.54 -4.83
C MET A 272 9.75 -14.83 -4.05
N LEU A 273 8.90 -14.79 -3.02
CA LEU A 273 8.46 -15.93 -2.19
C LEU A 273 9.51 -16.57 -1.27
N TYR A 274 10.76 -16.18 -1.34
CA TYR A 274 11.83 -16.76 -0.53
C TYR A 274 12.38 -15.75 0.46
N ILE A 275 12.84 -16.25 1.61
CA ILE A 275 13.51 -15.45 2.62
C ILE A 275 15.01 -15.44 2.32
N ASN A 276 15.52 -14.29 1.93
CA ASN A 276 16.93 -14.11 1.69
C ASN A 276 17.57 -13.38 2.85
N LYS A 277 18.76 -13.86 3.25
CA LYS A 277 19.52 -13.29 4.36
C LYS A 277 20.87 -12.77 3.90
N SER A 278 21.24 -11.60 4.36
CA SER A 278 22.53 -10.99 4.08
C SER A 278 23.19 -10.45 5.34
N LYS A 279 24.50 -10.30 5.28
CA LYS A 279 25.30 -9.55 6.25
C LYS A 279 25.88 -8.26 5.66
N LYS A 280 25.60 -7.98 4.39
CA LYS A 280 26.19 -6.86 3.64
C LYS A 280 25.11 -5.87 3.21
N HIS A 281 24.29 -6.23 2.24
CA HIS A 281 23.21 -5.39 1.73
C HIS A 281 21.86 -5.80 2.33
N PRO A 282 20.89 -4.88 2.50
CA PRO A 282 19.54 -5.26 2.86
C PRO A 282 18.92 -6.17 1.79
N MET A 283 18.35 -7.28 2.22
CA MET A 283 17.64 -8.23 1.36
C MET A 283 16.21 -8.39 1.86
N TRP A 284 15.26 -7.93 1.08
CA TRP A 284 13.84 -8.06 1.39
C TRP A 284 13.07 -8.69 0.23
N SER A 285 12.08 -9.53 0.53
CA SER A 285 11.29 -10.19 -0.51
C SER A 285 10.49 -9.18 -1.31
N MET A 286 10.65 -9.19 -2.62
CA MET A 286 9.99 -8.25 -3.52
C MET A 286 8.50 -8.53 -3.70
N GLU A 287 8.09 -9.78 -3.55
CA GLU A 287 6.70 -10.22 -3.69
C GLU A 287 6.51 -11.51 -2.91
N TYR A 288 5.95 -11.48 -1.71
CA TYR A 288 5.61 -12.70 -1.00
C TYR A 288 4.09 -12.90 -0.91
N HIS A 289 3.65 -14.12 -0.64
CA HIS A 289 2.27 -14.53 -0.42
C HIS A 289 1.33 -14.10 -1.57
N ARG A 290 1.43 -14.80 -2.69
CA ARG A 290 0.63 -14.53 -3.89
C ARG A 290 -0.74 -15.20 -3.90
N ASP A 291 -1.10 -15.87 -2.84
CA ASP A 291 -2.36 -16.58 -2.71
C ASP A 291 -3.54 -15.61 -2.82
N GLU A 292 -4.67 -16.12 -3.20
CA GLU A 292 -5.91 -15.36 -3.38
C GLU A 292 -6.79 -15.54 -2.14
N GLY A 293 -7.33 -14.45 -1.64
CA GLY A 293 -8.37 -14.46 -0.63
C GLY A 293 -9.63 -13.84 -1.20
N LEU A 294 -10.70 -14.59 -1.29
CA LEU A 294 -11.96 -14.07 -1.78
C LEU A 294 -12.47 -12.98 -0.84
N ARG A 295 -12.89 -11.85 -1.40
CA ARG A 295 -13.15 -10.64 -0.64
C ARG A 295 -14.33 -10.72 0.34
N LYS A 296 -15.22 -11.59 0.10
CA LYS A 296 -16.52 -11.60 0.75
C LYS A 296 -16.51 -12.31 2.09
N TYR A 297 -15.81 -11.78 3.03
CA TYR A 297 -15.64 -12.35 4.35
C TYR A 297 -16.91 -12.29 5.23
N TRP A 298 -17.90 -11.53 4.87
CA TRP A 298 -19.17 -11.43 5.58
C TRP A 298 -20.38 -11.89 4.76
N ASP A 299 -20.16 -12.67 3.76
CA ASP A 299 -21.19 -13.21 2.91
C ASP A 299 -20.91 -14.68 2.56
N GLU A 300 -21.51 -15.17 1.50
CA GLU A 300 -21.36 -16.54 1.03
C GLU A 300 -19.92 -16.97 0.66
N GLN A 301 -18.98 -16.01 0.52
CA GLN A 301 -17.57 -16.28 0.25
C GLN A 301 -16.74 -16.50 1.52
N SER A 302 -17.33 -16.33 2.70
CA SER A 302 -16.69 -16.63 3.97
C SER A 302 -17.24 -17.93 4.58
N TYR A 303 -16.52 -18.45 5.58
CA TYR A 303 -17.01 -19.61 6.31
C TYR A 303 -18.39 -19.33 6.96
N PRO A 304 -19.33 -20.27 6.95
CA PRO A 304 -19.23 -21.64 6.43
C PRO A 304 -19.69 -21.80 4.97
N TYR A 305 -19.98 -20.75 4.26
CA TYR A 305 -20.57 -20.80 2.93
C TYR A 305 -19.55 -21.04 1.83
N HIS A 306 -18.37 -20.41 1.95
CA HIS A 306 -17.25 -20.68 1.08
C HIS A 306 -16.45 -21.88 1.59
N LYS A 307 -16.15 -22.83 0.73
CA LYS A 307 -15.25 -23.94 1.04
C LYS A 307 -13.83 -23.59 0.61
N GLU A 308 -12.88 -24.01 1.40
CA GLU A 308 -11.47 -23.90 1.06
C GLU A 308 -11.21 -24.53 -0.32
N GLY A 309 -10.53 -23.80 -1.18
CA GLY A 309 -10.22 -24.23 -2.54
C GLY A 309 -11.28 -23.94 -3.59
N ASP A 310 -12.42 -23.34 -3.24
CA ASP A 310 -13.39 -22.87 -4.23
C ASP A 310 -12.80 -21.68 -5.01
N GLY A 311 -13.04 -21.66 -6.32
CA GLY A 311 -12.61 -20.56 -7.19
C GLY A 311 -12.06 -21.02 -8.53
N PRO A 312 -11.55 -20.10 -9.36
CA PRO A 312 -11.06 -20.40 -10.68
C PRO A 312 -9.73 -21.14 -10.68
N LEU A 313 -9.42 -21.85 -11.76
CA LEU A 313 -8.10 -22.44 -11.97
C LEU A 313 -7.05 -21.35 -12.20
N TYR A 314 -5.83 -21.56 -11.70
CA TYR A 314 -4.69 -20.74 -12.02
C TYR A 314 -3.58 -21.58 -12.66
N ARG A 315 -3.23 -21.28 -13.91
CA ARG A 315 -2.26 -22.04 -14.71
C ARG A 315 -2.58 -23.54 -14.75
N GLY A 316 -3.86 -23.87 -14.80
CA GLY A 316 -4.34 -25.25 -14.81
C GLY A 316 -4.32 -25.98 -13.45
N LYS A 317 -3.97 -25.26 -12.36
CA LYS A 317 -3.99 -25.82 -11.01
C LYS A 317 -5.34 -25.60 -10.34
N PRO A 318 -5.78 -26.56 -9.53
CA PRO A 318 -7.00 -26.42 -8.74
C PRO A 318 -6.95 -25.25 -7.76
N ALA A 319 -8.09 -24.66 -7.50
CA ALA A 319 -8.21 -23.50 -6.63
C ALA A 319 -7.72 -23.74 -5.21
N PHE A 320 -7.84 -24.95 -4.67
CA PHE A 320 -7.38 -25.29 -3.32
C PHE A 320 -5.86 -25.15 -3.11
N GLU A 321 -5.07 -25.02 -4.18
CA GLU A 321 -3.64 -24.80 -4.08
C GLU A 321 -3.27 -23.34 -3.79
N TYR A 322 -4.18 -22.39 -3.97
CA TYR A 322 -3.88 -20.97 -3.83
C TYR A 322 -5.06 -20.08 -3.41
N ASN A 323 -6.28 -20.57 -3.43
CA ASN A 323 -7.44 -19.83 -2.97
C ASN A 323 -7.82 -20.20 -1.53
N HIS A 324 -8.07 -19.20 -0.75
CA HIS A 324 -8.49 -19.31 0.64
C HIS A 324 -9.86 -18.66 0.83
N ASN A 325 -10.59 -19.08 1.83
CA ASN A 325 -11.62 -18.21 2.39
C ASN A 325 -10.97 -17.06 3.16
N MET A 326 -11.75 -16.09 3.61
CA MET A 326 -11.19 -14.89 4.26
C MET A 326 -10.46 -15.22 5.56
N ASP A 327 -10.95 -16.18 6.33
CA ASP A 327 -10.37 -16.57 7.62
C ASP A 327 -9.00 -17.22 7.43
N THR A 328 -8.92 -18.21 6.54
CA THR A 328 -7.67 -18.92 6.25
C THR A 328 -6.68 -18.04 5.48
N PHE A 329 -7.16 -17.09 4.68
CA PHE A 329 -6.29 -16.10 4.03
C PHE A 329 -5.58 -15.21 5.06
N ALA A 330 -6.31 -14.71 6.06
CA ALA A 330 -5.72 -13.92 7.14
C ALA A 330 -4.74 -14.75 7.97
N ALA A 331 -5.11 -15.98 8.34
CA ALA A 331 -4.24 -16.90 9.10
C ALA A 331 -2.94 -17.22 8.34
N SER A 332 -3.03 -17.57 7.06
CA SER A 332 -1.86 -17.85 6.22
C SER A 332 -0.93 -16.64 6.07
N MET A 333 -1.49 -15.42 6.09
CA MET A 333 -0.73 -14.17 6.07
C MET A 333 0.10 -14.01 7.35
N VAL A 334 -0.50 -14.32 8.51
CA VAL A 334 0.19 -14.27 9.82
C VAL A 334 1.32 -15.30 9.87
N GLU A 335 1.04 -16.53 9.42
CA GLU A 335 2.04 -17.60 9.37
C GLU A 335 3.22 -17.21 8.47
N ARG A 336 2.93 -16.68 7.30
CA ARG A 336 3.96 -16.30 6.34
C ARG A 336 4.82 -15.14 6.84
N TRP A 337 4.20 -14.12 7.45
CA TRP A 337 4.96 -13.02 8.02
C TRP A 337 5.82 -13.48 9.21
N PHE A 338 5.35 -14.41 10.02
CA PHE A 338 6.12 -14.95 11.13
C PHE A 338 7.45 -15.56 10.67
N GLU A 339 7.50 -16.24 9.53
CA GLU A 339 8.75 -16.76 8.97
C GLU A 339 9.77 -15.63 8.69
N TYR A 340 9.33 -14.50 8.11
CA TYR A 340 10.20 -13.32 7.90
C TYR A 340 10.66 -12.71 9.23
N TRP A 341 9.74 -12.61 10.18
CA TRP A 341 10.02 -12.06 11.51
C TRP A 341 11.06 -12.87 12.27
N GLN A 342 11.11 -14.18 12.14
CA GLN A 342 12.12 -15.04 12.75
C GLN A 342 13.53 -14.70 12.28
N GLU A 343 13.69 -14.22 11.05
CA GLU A 343 14.97 -13.90 10.43
C GLU A 343 15.30 -12.39 10.43
N ARG A 344 14.58 -11.61 11.24
CA ARG A 344 14.66 -10.15 11.30
C ARG A 344 16.01 -9.60 11.78
N PRO A 345 16.29 -8.30 11.56
CA PRO A 345 17.42 -7.61 12.18
C PRO A 345 17.52 -7.88 13.68
N GLY A 346 18.73 -8.21 14.16
CA GLY A 346 19.00 -8.55 15.57
C GLY A 346 18.98 -10.04 15.89
N THR A 347 18.59 -10.94 14.97
CA THR A 347 18.55 -12.39 15.22
C THR A 347 19.87 -13.10 14.90
N GLY A 348 20.81 -12.42 14.23
CA GLY A 348 22.10 -12.99 13.85
C GLY A 348 22.95 -12.04 13.02
N LYS A 349 24.06 -12.56 12.48
CA LYS A 349 24.94 -11.80 11.58
C LYS A 349 24.39 -11.70 10.14
N ARG A 350 23.60 -12.68 9.72
CA ARG A 350 22.88 -12.68 8.45
C ARG A 350 21.40 -12.60 8.77
N VAL A 351 20.74 -11.60 8.26
CA VAL A 351 19.34 -11.30 8.55
C VAL A 351 18.57 -11.04 7.26
N SER A 352 17.26 -11.19 7.32
CA SER A 352 16.34 -10.71 6.32
C SER A 352 15.85 -9.33 6.71
N ASP A 353 15.80 -8.43 5.74
CA ASP A 353 15.22 -7.09 5.95
C ASP A 353 13.73 -7.04 5.57
N GLY A 354 13.04 -8.19 5.64
CA GLY A 354 11.60 -8.31 5.50
C GLY A 354 11.10 -8.55 4.08
N GLY A 355 10.00 -7.88 3.72
CA GLY A 355 9.42 -8.07 2.39
C GLY A 355 8.12 -7.32 2.14
N THR A 356 7.68 -7.36 0.88
CA THR A 356 6.41 -6.80 0.42
C THR A 356 5.42 -7.89 0.04
N LYS A 357 4.23 -7.82 0.63
CA LYS A 357 3.11 -8.69 0.30
C LYS A 357 2.51 -8.27 -1.04
N ILE A 358 2.28 -9.20 -1.94
CA ILE A 358 1.63 -8.93 -3.22
C ILE A 358 0.16 -9.38 -3.18
N VAL A 359 -0.81 -8.47 -3.29
CA VAL A 359 -0.79 -7.01 -3.48
C VAL A 359 -1.47 -6.32 -2.30
N PHE A 360 -1.49 -4.97 -2.29
CA PHE A 360 -2.25 -4.21 -1.29
C PHE A 360 -3.75 -4.29 -1.55
N SER A 361 -4.20 -3.86 -2.73
CA SER A 361 -5.61 -3.91 -3.12
C SER A 361 -5.83 -4.92 -4.25
N ASP A 362 -7.00 -5.53 -4.27
CA ASP A 362 -7.46 -6.28 -5.44
C ASP A 362 -7.40 -5.42 -6.69
N THR A 363 -7.17 -6.04 -7.84
CA THR A 363 -6.99 -5.32 -9.08
C THR A 363 -7.69 -6.02 -10.25
N ASN A 364 -8.31 -5.23 -11.11
CA ASN A 364 -8.95 -5.70 -12.34
C ASN A 364 -8.01 -5.70 -13.55
N THR A 365 -6.80 -5.15 -13.39
CA THR A 365 -5.82 -5.06 -14.49
C THR A 365 -4.85 -6.22 -14.55
N HIS A 366 -4.92 -7.17 -13.62
CA HIS A 366 -4.05 -8.34 -13.57
C HIS A 366 -4.86 -9.62 -13.62
N HIS A 367 -5.02 -10.13 -14.82
CA HIS A 367 -5.66 -11.42 -15.08
C HIS A 367 -4.97 -12.57 -14.32
N ARG A 368 -5.77 -13.44 -13.71
CA ARG A 368 -5.29 -14.60 -12.99
C ARG A 368 -6.16 -15.83 -13.29
N GLY A 369 -5.60 -16.81 -14.02
CA GLY A 369 -6.34 -17.99 -14.45
C GLY A 369 -7.53 -17.61 -15.34
N GLU A 370 -8.73 -18.04 -14.95
CA GLU A 370 -9.99 -17.75 -15.64
C GLU A 370 -10.63 -16.43 -15.18
N ALA A 371 -10.15 -15.86 -14.08
CA ALA A 371 -10.64 -14.60 -13.55
C ALA A 371 -9.99 -13.41 -14.22
N ASN A 372 -10.76 -12.37 -14.48
CA ASN A 372 -10.26 -11.10 -15.02
C ASN A 372 -9.71 -10.17 -13.95
N TYR A 373 -9.64 -10.62 -12.71
CA TYR A 373 -9.17 -9.84 -11.57
C TYR A 373 -8.29 -10.70 -10.67
N ARG A 374 -7.57 -10.03 -9.78
CA ARG A 374 -6.75 -10.65 -8.77
C ARG A 374 -7.28 -10.28 -7.38
N SER A 375 -7.55 -11.28 -6.54
CA SER A 375 -8.10 -11.14 -5.18
C SER A 375 -7.07 -11.33 -4.08
N SER A 376 -5.79 -11.16 -4.37
CA SER A 376 -4.72 -11.29 -3.38
C SER A 376 -4.45 -10.02 -2.56
N GLY A 377 -5.30 -9.01 -2.66
CA GLY A 377 -5.22 -7.80 -1.85
C GLY A 377 -5.58 -8.03 -0.39
N VAL A 378 -5.03 -7.22 0.51
CA VAL A 378 -5.49 -7.12 1.90
C VAL A 378 -6.69 -6.18 2.03
N THR A 379 -6.96 -5.42 0.98
CA THR A 379 -8.20 -4.68 0.75
C THR A 379 -8.83 -5.15 -0.56
N ASP A 380 -10.10 -4.86 -0.75
CA ASP A 380 -10.72 -5.00 -2.07
C ASP A 380 -10.32 -3.87 -3.03
N ALA A 381 -10.87 -3.88 -4.23
CA ALA A 381 -10.57 -2.86 -5.24
C ALA A 381 -11.06 -1.45 -4.85
N MET A 382 -12.08 -1.35 -3.98
CA MET A 382 -12.58 -0.08 -3.42
C MET A 382 -11.87 0.31 -2.12
N ARG A 383 -10.78 -0.39 -1.75
CA ARG A 383 -10.00 -0.22 -0.50
C ARG A 383 -10.78 -0.53 0.76
N ILE A 384 -11.85 -1.34 0.69
CA ILE A 384 -12.48 -1.88 1.89
C ILE A 384 -11.53 -2.93 2.50
N PRO A 385 -11.12 -2.79 3.77
CA PRO A 385 -10.22 -3.74 4.42
C PRO A 385 -10.80 -5.15 4.49
N LYS A 386 -9.95 -6.15 4.28
CA LYS A 386 -10.20 -7.56 4.58
C LYS A 386 -9.61 -7.91 5.95
N ASP A 387 -9.92 -9.09 6.50
CA ASP A 387 -9.35 -9.54 7.78
C ASP A 387 -7.82 -9.52 7.79
N ALA A 388 -7.19 -9.81 6.66
CA ALA A 388 -5.74 -9.75 6.50
C ALA A 388 -5.15 -8.33 6.72
N PHE A 389 -5.90 -7.27 6.45
CA PHE A 389 -5.50 -5.90 6.77
C PHE A 389 -5.34 -5.70 8.28
N PHE A 390 -6.35 -6.10 9.03
CA PHE A 390 -6.34 -5.98 10.50
C PHE A 390 -5.32 -6.93 11.15
N ALA A 391 -5.11 -8.11 10.56
CA ALA A 391 -4.05 -9.01 10.97
C ALA A 391 -2.67 -8.37 10.80
N HIS A 392 -2.40 -7.70 9.68
CA HIS A 392 -1.17 -6.93 9.49
C HIS A 392 -1.04 -5.81 10.53
N GLN A 393 -2.11 -5.05 10.78
CA GLN A 393 -2.11 -3.98 11.77
C GLN A 393 -1.66 -4.51 13.15
N VAL A 394 -2.22 -5.62 13.61
CA VAL A 394 -1.80 -6.25 14.88
C VAL A 394 -0.32 -6.64 14.86
N MET A 395 0.14 -7.29 13.79
CA MET A 395 1.51 -7.80 13.70
C MET A 395 2.56 -6.69 13.54
N TRP A 396 2.26 -5.69 12.71
CA TRP A 396 3.24 -4.66 12.33
C TRP A 396 3.28 -3.50 13.30
N ASP A 397 2.14 -3.06 13.83
CA ASP A 397 2.09 -2.04 14.88
C ASP A 397 2.85 -2.48 16.13
N GLY A 398 2.67 -3.73 16.56
CA GLY A 398 3.40 -4.28 17.71
C GLY A 398 4.92 -4.39 17.50
N TRP A 399 5.38 -4.38 16.24
CA TRP A 399 6.81 -4.29 15.92
C TRP A 399 7.36 -2.88 16.09
N ILE A 400 6.56 -1.88 15.70
CA ILE A 400 6.95 -0.46 15.73
C ILE A 400 6.83 0.12 17.11
N SER A 401 5.74 -0.20 17.74
CA SER A 401 5.32 0.28 19.05
C SER A 401 5.04 -0.93 19.94
N PRO A 402 6.09 -1.57 20.50
CA PRO A 402 5.95 -2.78 21.31
C PRO A 402 5.06 -2.60 22.54
N GLU A 403 4.80 -1.36 22.93
CA GLU A 403 3.87 -0.97 23.97
C GLU A 403 2.39 -0.99 23.54
N LYS A 404 2.12 -1.06 22.25
CA LYS A 404 0.76 -1.19 21.74
C LYS A 404 0.32 -2.65 21.76
N ASP A 405 -0.59 -2.94 22.66
CA ASP A 405 -1.27 -4.22 22.69
C ASP A 405 -2.50 -4.20 21.77
N ALA A 406 -2.65 -5.23 20.97
CA ALA A 406 -3.77 -5.36 20.03
C ALA A 406 -4.26 -6.79 19.93
N THR A 407 -5.55 -6.94 19.71
CA THR A 407 -6.21 -8.23 19.47
C THR A 407 -7.28 -8.04 18.40
N TYR A 408 -7.41 -9.01 17.50
CA TYR A 408 -8.39 -9.03 16.42
C TYR A 408 -8.95 -10.45 16.23
N ILE A 409 -10.28 -10.59 16.28
CA ILE A 409 -10.97 -11.84 15.92
C ILE A 409 -11.16 -11.83 14.41
N VAL A 410 -10.74 -12.90 13.75
CA VAL A 410 -10.83 -13.05 12.29
C VAL A 410 -12.25 -13.47 11.89
N GLY A 411 -12.84 -12.76 10.92
CA GLY A 411 -14.18 -13.05 10.39
C GLY A 411 -15.30 -12.31 11.08
N HIS A 412 -16.49 -12.91 11.05
CA HIS A 412 -17.71 -12.37 11.64
C HIS A 412 -18.35 -13.37 12.60
N TRP A 413 -19.36 -12.88 13.38
CA TRP A 413 -20.10 -13.73 14.29
C TRP A 413 -21.61 -13.71 13.96
N ASN A 414 -21.94 -14.08 12.70
CA ASN A 414 -23.30 -14.13 12.17
C ASN A 414 -23.48 -15.40 11.36
N TYR A 415 -24.02 -16.44 11.98
CA TYR A 415 -24.21 -17.74 11.34
C TYR A 415 -25.63 -18.25 11.57
N LYS A 416 -26.01 -19.30 10.88
CA LYS A 416 -27.29 -19.98 11.15
C LYS A 416 -27.23 -20.72 12.49
N PRO A 417 -28.34 -20.79 13.25
CA PRO A 417 -28.38 -21.59 14.47
C PRO A 417 -27.93 -23.03 14.23
N GLY A 418 -27.11 -23.55 15.14
CA GLY A 418 -26.55 -24.89 15.04
C GLY A 418 -25.25 -24.99 14.20
N THR A 419 -24.76 -23.90 13.65
CA THR A 419 -23.44 -23.86 12.99
C THR A 419 -22.34 -24.13 14.01
N ILE A 420 -21.37 -24.95 13.61
CA ILE A 420 -20.12 -25.14 14.32
C ILE A 420 -18.99 -24.61 13.44
N LYS A 421 -18.35 -23.51 13.86
CA LYS A 421 -17.18 -22.98 13.18
C LYS A 421 -15.99 -23.89 13.45
N GLN A 422 -15.45 -24.52 12.42
CA GLN A 422 -14.41 -25.53 12.55
C GLN A 422 -13.13 -24.97 13.17
N THR A 423 -12.78 -23.74 12.82
CA THR A 423 -11.64 -23.05 13.39
C THR A 423 -11.95 -21.58 13.56
N GLU A 424 -11.82 -21.07 14.78
CA GLU A 424 -11.81 -19.65 15.07
C GLU A 424 -10.38 -19.18 15.19
N TYR A 425 -10.05 -18.05 14.57
CA TYR A 425 -8.71 -17.47 14.58
C TYR A 425 -8.73 -16.12 15.29
N VAL A 426 -7.74 -15.90 16.13
CA VAL A 426 -7.48 -14.61 16.75
C VAL A 426 -6.03 -14.22 16.51
N VAL A 427 -5.81 -13.00 16.07
CA VAL A 427 -4.48 -12.40 15.93
C VAL A 427 -4.25 -11.45 17.10
N SER A 428 -3.19 -11.66 17.87
CA SER A 428 -2.94 -10.88 19.09
C SER A 428 -1.45 -10.72 19.39
N THR A 429 -1.10 -9.62 20.04
CA THR A 429 0.23 -9.37 20.62
C THR A 429 0.43 -10.03 21.98
N GLY A 430 -0.63 -10.55 22.61
CA GLY A 430 -0.58 -11.19 23.93
C GLY A 430 0.26 -12.47 23.97
N ASP A 431 0.67 -12.85 25.18
CA ASP A 431 1.32 -14.15 25.41
C ASP A 431 0.31 -15.31 25.42
N GLU A 432 -0.94 -15.02 25.86
CA GLU A 432 -2.10 -15.92 25.85
C GLU A 432 -3.36 -15.17 25.46
N VAL A 433 -4.31 -15.86 24.87
CA VAL A 433 -5.64 -15.34 24.56
C VAL A 433 -6.72 -16.31 25.02
N GLU A 434 -7.74 -15.78 25.68
CA GLU A 434 -8.92 -16.52 26.09
C GLU A 434 -10.13 -16.06 25.27
N LEU A 435 -10.92 -17.02 24.77
CA LEU A 435 -12.10 -16.74 23.97
C LEU A 435 -13.37 -16.97 24.79
N PHE A 436 -14.32 -16.06 24.61
CA PHE A 436 -15.62 -16.13 25.28
C PHE A 436 -16.76 -16.04 24.25
N VAL A 437 -17.81 -16.79 24.48
CA VAL A 437 -19.08 -16.64 23.79
C VAL A 437 -20.15 -16.38 24.82
N ASN A 438 -20.84 -15.25 24.71
CA ASN A 438 -21.84 -14.78 25.66
C ASN A 438 -21.38 -14.82 27.14
N GLY A 439 -20.11 -14.47 27.37
CA GLY A 439 -19.47 -14.46 28.69
C GLY A 439 -19.02 -15.82 29.20
N LYS A 440 -19.28 -16.91 28.46
CA LYS A 440 -18.81 -18.25 28.79
C LYS A 440 -17.44 -18.49 28.16
N SER A 441 -16.43 -18.79 28.95
CA SER A 441 -15.10 -19.10 28.48
C SER A 441 -15.06 -20.41 27.67
N LEU A 442 -14.40 -20.35 26.53
CA LEU A 442 -14.01 -21.52 25.73
C LEU A 442 -12.56 -21.94 25.99
N GLY A 443 -11.91 -21.31 26.97
CA GLY A 443 -10.53 -21.57 27.35
C GLY A 443 -9.51 -20.81 26.51
N MET A 444 -8.24 -21.11 26.77
CA MET A 444 -7.10 -20.53 26.06
C MET A 444 -6.97 -21.11 24.67
N GLY A 445 -6.66 -20.25 23.70
CA GLY A 445 -6.37 -20.65 22.32
C GLY A 445 -5.04 -21.38 22.20
N GLU A 446 -4.98 -22.33 21.28
CA GLU A 446 -3.72 -22.92 20.86
C GLU A 446 -2.90 -21.87 20.10
N ARG A 447 -1.71 -21.54 20.61
CA ARG A 447 -0.80 -20.59 19.99
C ARG A 447 0.11 -21.29 19.00
N SER A 448 -0.07 -21.03 17.70
CA SER A 448 0.74 -21.65 16.64
C SER A 448 2.02 -20.88 16.33
N ASN A 449 2.01 -19.54 16.51
CA ASN A 449 3.18 -18.69 16.31
C ASN A 449 3.12 -17.46 17.22
N GLN A 450 3.93 -16.42 16.94
CA GLN A 450 3.99 -15.19 17.75
C GLN A 450 2.64 -14.51 17.96
N TRP A 451 1.74 -14.55 16.97
CA TRP A 451 0.51 -13.76 16.95
C TRP A 451 -0.77 -14.57 16.75
N LEU A 452 -0.71 -15.85 16.30
CA LEU A 452 -1.89 -16.62 15.90
C LEU A 452 -2.34 -17.57 16.99
N PHE A 453 -3.60 -17.43 17.38
CA PHE A 453 -4.30 -18.28 18.36
C PHE A 453 -5.52 -18.91 17.72
N THR A 454 -5.77 -20.18 18.01
CA THR A 454 -6.84 -20.95 17.38
C THR A 454 -7.68 -21.74 18.37
N TRP A 455 -8.98 -21.85 18.08
CA TRP A 455 -9.93 -22.74 18.75
C TRP A 455 -10.59 -23.61 17.71
N LYS A 456 -10.84 -24.87 18.05
CA LYS A 456 -11.47 -25.84 17.15
C LYS A 456 -12.91 -26.08 17.54
N ASN A 457 -13.79 -26.30 16.53
CA ASN A 457 -15.19 -26.69 16.69
C ASN A 457 -15.97 -25.74 17.62
N VAL A 458 -15.87 -24.46 17.37
CA VAL A 458 -16.57 -23.43 18.17
C VAL A 458 -18.05 -23.40 17.78
N PRO A 459 -18.98 -23.74 18.69
CA PRO A 459 -20.40 -23.67 18.42
C PRO A 459 -20.85 -22.21 18.35
N PHE A 460 -21.61 -21.89 17.31
CA PHE A 460 -22.22 -20.56 17.19
C PHE A 460 -23.41 -20.43 18.13
N GLU A 461 -23.36 -19.43 18.98
CA GLU A 461 -24.47 -18.92 19.77
C GLU A 461 -24.62 -17.42 19.48
N ALA A 462 -25.83 -16.99 19.06
CA ALA A 462 -26.07 -15.58 18.78
C ALA A 462 -25.79 -14.71 20.02
N GLY A 463 -25.19 -13.56 19.81
CA GLY A 463 -24.75 -12.64 20.85
C GLY A 463 -23.31 -12.19 20.64
N LYS A 464 -22.49 -12.21 21.67
CA LYS A 464 -21.14 -11.64 21.68
C LYS A 464 -20.05 -12.72 21.69
N ILE A 465 -19.13 -12.69 20.73
CA ILE A 465 -17.85 -13.38 20.81
C ILE A 465 -16.77 -12.37 21.22
N GLU A 466 -15.92 -12.71 22.17
CA GLU A 466 -14.93 -11.81 22.74
C GLU A 466 -13.61 -12.55 22.98
N ALA A 467 -12.51 -11.94 22.53
CA ALA A 467 -11.14 -12.40 22.78
C ALA A 467 -10.46 -11.47 23.78
N VAL A 468 -9.88 -12.03 24.81
CA VAL A 468 -9.14 -11.31 25.86
C VAL A 468 -7.70 -11.78 25.86
N ALA A 469 -6.78 -10.85 25.60
CA ALA A 469 -5.35 -11.14 25.57
C ALA A 469 -4.68 -10.81 26.90
N TYR A 470 -3.71 -11.62 27.25
CA TYR A 470 -2.95 -11.49 28.48
C TYR A 470 -1.46 -11.52 28.20
N THR A 471 -0.70 -10.76 28.99
CA THR A 471 0.77 -10.78 28.96
C THR A 471 1.31 -11.04 30.37
N TYR A 472 2.42 -11.74 30.44
CA TYR A 472 3.11 -12.01 31.70
C TYR A 472 4.16 -10.94 32.00
N ASP A 473 4.19 -10.49 33.25
CA ASP A 473 5.24 -9.60 33.72
C ASP A 473 6.59 -10.31 33.69
N LYS A 474 7.48 -9.84 32.83
CA LYS A 474 8.84 -10.37 32.65
C LYS A 474 9.86 -9.77 33.61
N SER A 475 9.47 -8.78 34.41
CA SER A 475 10.38 -8.07 35.32
C SER A 475 10.71 -8.87 36.57
N ASP A 476 9.86 -9.81 37.00
CA ASP A 476 10.09 -10.64 38.17
C ASP A 476 10.84 -11.93 37.80
N LYS A 477 12.17 -11.83 37.71
CA LYS A 477 13.08 -12.98 37.43
C LYS A 477 13.20 -13.98 38.61
N LYS A 478 12.59 -13.71 39.77
CA LYS A 478 12.75 -14.50 41.00
C LYS A 478 11.60 -15.44 41.31
N SER A 479 10.43 -15.24 40.73
CA SER A 479 9.27 -16.09 40.95
C SER A 479 9.18 -17.15 39.84
N LYS A 480 9.50 -18.40 40.13
CA LYS A 480 9.27 -19.54 39.22
C LYS A 480 7.80 -19.98 39.15
N ASP A 481 6.95 -19.56 40.08
CA ASP A 481 5.64 -20.16 40.28
C ASP A 481 4.41 -19.22 40.20
N ALA A 482 4.55 -17.94 39.96
CA ALA A 482 3.41 -17.06 39.73
C ALA A 482 3.80 -15.85 38.87
N LYS A 483 3.85 -16.06 37.56
CA LYS A 483 3.86 -14.91 36.63
C LYS A 483 2.52 -14.20 36.77
N THR A 484 2.56 -12.95 37.19
CA THR A 484 1.36 -12.12 37.26
C THR A 484 0.83 -11.92 35.84
N LYS A 485 -0.31 -12.51 35.57
CA LYS A 485 -1.02 -12.41 34.29
C LYS A 485 -1.80 -11.10 34.29
N LYS A 486 -1.55 -10.26 33.31
CA LYS A 486 -2.23 -8.96 33.11
C LYS A 486 -2.99 -8.97 31.79
N GLU A 487 -4.26 -8.57 31.83
CA GLU A 487 -5.02 -8.27 30.61
C GLU A 487 -4.39 -7.07 29.90
N THR A 488 -4.16 -7.18 28.60
CA THR A 488 -3.48 -6.16 27.80
C THR A 488 -4.35 -5.62 26.67
N SER A 489 -5.17 -6.46 26.05
CA SER A 489 -6.10 -6.04 25.01
C SER A 489 -7.32 -6.93 24.94
N ARG A 490 -8.39 -6.39 24.35
CA ARG A 490 -9.67 -7.07 24.20
C ARG A 490 -10.30 -6.67 22.87
N TYR A 491 -10.92 -7.63 22.20
CA TYR A 491 -11.69 -7.39 20.98
C TYR A 491 -12.98 -8.21 21.01
N ALA A 492 -14.07 -7.65 20.51
CA ALA A 492 -15.35 -8.33 20.49
C ALA A 492 -16.12 -8.07 19.20
N ILE A 493 -16.88 -9.04 18.78
CA ILE A 493 -17.83 -8.96 17.66
C ILE A 493 -19.20 -9.37 18.21
N GLU A 494 -20.25 -8.68 17.76
CA GLU A 494 -21.65 -9.00 18.12
C GLU A 494 -22.40 -9.51 16.89
N THR A 495 -23.31 -10.46 17.14
CA THR A 495 -24.26 -10.92 16.13
C THR A 495 -25.25 -9.81 15.84
N ALA A 496 -25.42 -9.43 14.58
CA ALA A 496 -26.42 -8.46 14.18
C ALA A 496 -27.83 -9.01 14.40
N GLY A 497 -28.74 -8.13 14.76
CA GLY A 497 -30.17 -8.39 14.77
C GLY A 497 -30.77 -8.39 13.36
N GLU A 498 -32.09 -8.26 13.29
CA GLU A 498 -32.78 -8.12 12.00
C GLU A 498 -32.37 -6.82 11.29
N PRO A 499 -32.18 -6.86 9.95
CA PRO A 499 -31.90 -5.67 9.17
C PRO A 499 -32.93 -4.57 9.40
N HIS A 500 -32.46 -3.36 9.72
CA HIS A 500 -33.31 -2.25 10.11
C HIS A 500 -33.17 -1.03 9.18
N HIS A 501 -31.97 -0.63 8.83
CA HIS A 501 -31.75 0.53 7.96
C HIS A 501 -30.45 0.41 7.17
N ILE A 502 -30.27 1.32 6.23
CA ILE A 502 -29.05 1.48 5.45
C ILE A 502 -28.23 2.60 6.05
N LYS A 503 -26.99 2.29 6.33
CA LYS A 503 -25.99 3.27 6.73
C LYS A 503 -25.16 3.66 5.51
N LEU A 504 -25.08 4.98 5.25
CA LEU A 504 -24.21 5.55 4.24
C LEU A 504 -23.02 6.22 4.90
N THR A 505 -21.82 5.89 4.43
CA THR A 505 -20.59 6.55 4.87
C THR A 505 -19.92 7.20 3.66
N SER A 506 -19.82 8.52 3.67
CA SER A 506 -19.12 9.27 2.62
C SER A 506 -17.63 9.31 2.90
N ILE A 507 -16.82 8.96 1.90
CA ILE A 507 -15.38 9.12 1.86
C ILE A 507 -15.11 10.15 0.76
N GLN A 508 -14.65 11.33 1.14
CA GLN A 508 -14.51 12.47 0.27
C GLN A 508 -13.25 13.28 0.59
N ASN A 509 -12.96 14.24 -0.26
CA ASN A 509 -11.86 15.18 -0.05
C ASN A 509 -11.91 15.77 1.38
N PRO A 510 -10.83 15.68 2.16
CA PRO A 510 -10.76 16.27 3.50
C PRO A 510 -11.02 17.78 3.54
N GLU A 511 -10.80 18.49 2.43
CA GLU A 511 -11.11 19.91 2.27
C GLU A 511 -12.56 20.20 1.84
N GLY A 512 -13.38 19.17 1.73
CA GLY A 512 -14.75 19.22 1.22
C GLY A 512 -14.84 18.82 -0.26
N PHE A 513 -16.00 18.26 -0.64
CA PHE A 513 -16.28 17.86 -2.02
C PHE A 513 -16.37 19.09 -2.93
N LYS A 514 -15.60 19.08 -4.02
CA LYS A 514 -15.41 20.23 -4.92
C LYS A 514 -16.13 20.00 -6.25
N ALA A 515 -16.92 20.95 -6.69
CA ALA A 515 -17.57 20.92 -7.99
C ALA A 515 -16.61 21.50 -9.07
N ASP A 516 -15.49 20.83 -9.33
CA ASP A 516 -14.43 21.25 -10.27
C ASP A 516 -14.33 20.34 -11.52
N GLY A 517 -15.23 19.35 -11.64
CA GLY A 517 -15.25 18.40 -12.75
C GLY A 517 -14.19 17.28 -12.64
N ALA A 518 -13.39 17.26 -11.57
CA ALA A 518 -12.33 16.28 -11.34
C ALA A 518 -12.43 15.62 -9.97
N ASP A 519 -13.07 16.25 -8.98
CA ASP A 519 -13.25 15.69 -7.65
C ASP A 519 -14.35 14.63 -7.63
N MET A 520 -14.26 13.70 -6.70
CA MET A 520 -15.21 12.60 -6.55
C MET A 520 -15.43 12.26 -5.08
N ALA A 521 -16.47 11.50 -4.79
CA ALA A 521 -16.72 10.94 -3.48
C ALA A 521 -17.03 9.44 -3.61
N LEU A 522 -16.63 8.66 -2.62
CA LEU A 522 -16.99 7.26 -2.48
C LEU A 522 -18.10 7.16 -1.42
N ILE A 523 -19.10 6.38 -1.70
CA ILE A 523 -20.19 6.12 -0.74
C ILE A 523 -20.16 4.63 -0.37
N GLN A 524 -19.77 4.34 0.85
CA GLN A 524 -19.88 3.00 1.41
C GLN A 524 -21.30 2.79 1.91
N VAL A 525 -21.89 1.67 1.55
CA VAL A 525 -23.27 1.31 1.91
C VAL A 525 -23.25 0.04 2.74
N GLU A 526 -23.91 0.08 3.89
CA GLU A 526 -24.04 -1.06 4.80
C GLU A 526 -25.51 -1.24 5.20
N VAL A 527 -25.98 -2.49 5.17
CA VAL A 527 -27.24 -2.85 5.84
C VAL A 527 -26.92 -3.12 7.30
N VAL A 528 -27.58 -2.41 8.21
CA VAL A 528 -27.36 -2.53 9.64
C VAL A 528 -28.64 -2.82 10.40
N ASP A 529 -28.52 -3.39 11.57
CA ASP A 529 -29.62 -3.61 12.50
C ASP A 529 -30.01 -2.33 13.25
N LYS A 530 -30.94 -2.44 14.19
CA LYS A 530 -31.40 -1.31 15.00
C LYS A 530 -30.32 -0.67 15.86
N GLN A 531 -29.27 -1.42 16.21
CA GLN A 531 -28.13 -0.96 16.99
C GLN A 531 -27.00 -0.41 16.11
N GLY A 532 -27.14 -0.46 14.79
CA GLY A 532 -26.11 -0.05 13.84
C GLY A 532 -25.06 -1.13 13.59
N ILE A 533 -25.28 -2.36 14.06
CA ILE A 533 -24.41 -3.50 13.79
C ILE A 533 -24.68 -3.98 12.36
N ARG A 534 -23.63 -4.17 11.62
CA ARG A 534 -23.72 -4.59 10.23
C ARG A 534 -24.27 -6.00 10.09
N CYS A 535 -25.23 -6.18 9.16
CA CYS A 535 -25.82 -7.45 8.80
C CYS A 535 -25.03 -8.12 7.66
N PRO A 536 -23.99 -8.92 7.93
CA PRO A 536 -23.06 -9.39 6.90
C PRO A 536 -23.65 -10.44 5.96
N LEU A 537 -24.75 -11.07 6.35
CA LEU A 537 -25.45 -12.08 5.54
C LEU A 537 -26.64 -11.51 4.76
N ASP A 538 -26.93 -10.22 4.90
CA ASP A 538 -27.98 -9.57 4.13
C ASP A 538 -27.47 -9.33 2.70
N ASN A 539 -28.18 -9.84 1.73
CA ASN A 539 -27.86 -9.75 0.31
C ASN A 539 -28.96 -9.09 -0.51
N ARG A 540 -29.82 -8.31 0.15
CA ARG A 540 -30.85 -7.54 -0.56
C ARG A 540 -30.22 -6.53 -1.49
N THR A 541 -30.91 -6.21 -2.55
CA THR A 541 -30.45 -5.30 -3.55
C THR A 541 -30.69 -3.85 -3.14
N ILE A 542 -29.80 -2.94 -3.48
CA ILE A 542 -29.81 -1.53 -3.08
C ILE A 542 -30.01 -0.64 -4.31
N HIS A 543 -31.03 0.22 -4.30
CA HIS A 543 -31.25 1.24 -5.31
C HIS A 543 -30.61 2.55 -4.89
N PHE A 544 -29.84 3.13 -5.78
CA PHE A 544 -29.27 4.46 -5.60
C PHE A 544 -30.05 5.48 -6.41
N ASN A 545 -30.43 6.56 -5.74
CA ASN A 545 -30.95 7.77 -6.38
C ASN A 545 -30.07 8.93 -5.92
N TYR A 546 -29.72 9.81 -6.83
CA TYR A 546 -28.97 11.01 -6.50
C TYR A 546 -29.67 12.24 -7.10
N GLN A 547 -29.41 13.40 -6.49
CA GLN A 547 -29.90 14.70 -6.96
C GLN A 547 -28.76 15.70 -6.89
N GLY A 548 -28.69 16.59 -7.87
CA GLY A 548 -27.67 17.61 -7.98
C GLY A 548 -26.84 17.49 -9.27
N GLU A 549 -25.93 18.42 -9.46
CA GLU A 549 -25.03 18.45 -10.62
C GLU A 549 -23.81 17.54 -10.37
N MET A 550 -24.02 16.26 -10.47
CA MET A 550 -23.00 15.22 -10.32
C MET A 550 -23.28 14.07 -11.29
N GLU A 551 -22.28 13.26 -11.55
CA GLU A 551 -22.36 12.08 -12.39
C GLU A 551 -22.15 10.82 -11.54
N TRP A 552 -23.01 9.83 -11.75
CA TRP A 552 -22.83 8.50 -11.19
C TRP A 552 -21.81 7.72 -12.03
N ILE A 553 -20.66 7.38 -11.43
CA ILE A 553 -19.56 6.72 -12.17
C ILE A 553 -19.68 5.20 -12.10
N GLY A 554 -20.40 4.67 -11.12
CA GLY A 554 -20.60 3.23 -10.95
C GLY A 554 -20.38 2.75 -9.52
N GLY A 555 -20.37 1.45 -9.33
CA GLY A 555 -20.21 0.84 -8.01
C GLY A 555 -19.60 -0.55 -8.05
N LEU A 556 -19.19 -1.03 -6.90
CA LEU A 556 -18.71 -2.39 -6.69
C LEU A 556 -19.58 -3.07 -5.66
N ALA A 557 -20.28 -4.11 -6.07
CA ALA A 557 -21.11 -4.95 -5.20
C ALA A 557 -20.90 -6.42 -5.51
N THR A 558 -21.44 -7.30 -4.67
CA THR A 558 -21.50 -8.73 -4.94
C THR A 558 -22.87 -9.10 -5.45
N PRO A 559 -22.96 -9.81 -6.59
CA PRO A 559 -24.23 -10.30 -7.07
C PRO A 559 -24.85 -11.32 -6.09
N ASN A 560 -26.12 -11.16 -5.83
CA ASN A 560 -26.90 -12.20 -5.16
C ASN A 560 -27.13 -13.41 -6.10
N GLU A 561 -27.70 -14.51 -5.60
CA GLU A 561 -27.90 -15.73 -6.37
C GLU A 561 -28.84 -15.55 -7.57
N GLU A 562 -29.81 -14.65 -7.49
CA GLU A 562 -30.72 -14.34 -8.58
C GLU A 562 -29.99 -13.62 -9.70
N THR A 563 -29.24 -12.58 -9.39
CA THR A 563 -28.40 -11.85 -10.35
C THR A 563 -27.32 -12.73 -10.96
N LYS A 564 -26.72 -13.64 -10.19
CA LYS A 564 -25.76 -14.63 -10.73
C LYS A 564 -26.43 -15.53 -11.78
N LYS A 565 -27.66 -15.97 -11.54
CA LYS A 565 -28.42 -16.78 -12.50
C LYS A 565 -28.76 -15.99 -13.76
N GLU A 566 -29.17 -14.73 -13.62
CA GLU A 566 -29.45 -13.83 -14.75
C GLU A 566 -28.20 -13.57 -15.58
N LEU A 567 -27.07 -13.27 -14.94
CA LEU A 567 -25.79 -13.09 -15.61
C LEU A 567 -25.33 -14.36 -16.31
N ALA A 568 -25.49 -15.53 -15.68
CA ALA A 568 -25.18 -16.80 -16.29
C ALA A 568 -26.07 -17.11 -17.51
N ALA A 569 -27.37 -16.81 -17.42
CA ALA A 569 -28.33 -16.97 -18.52
C ALA A 569 -27.99 -16.01 -19.68
N LYS A 570 -27.69 -14.74 -19.37
CA LYS A 570 -27.25 -13.73 -20.35
C LYS A 570 -25.93 -14.16 -21.02
N LYS A 571 -24.96 -14.63 -20.24
CA LYS A 571 -23.69 -15.16 -20.76
C LYS A 571 -23.88 -16.38 -21.64
N GLN A 572 -24.82 -17.27 -21.29
CA GLN A 572 -25.16 -18.44 -22.08
C GLN A 572 -25.88 -18.08 -23.40
N SER A 573 -26.72 -17.03 -23.39
CA SER A 573 -27.36 -16.51 -24.60
C SER A 573 -26.37 -15.81 -25.55
N LEU A 574 -25.25 -15.32 -25.01
CA LEU A 574 -24.15 -14.71 -25.77
C LEU A 574 -23.09 -15.74 -26.21
N MET A 575 -23.17 -17.00 -25.74
CA MET A 575 -22.30 -18.08 -26.20
C MET A 575 -22.60 -18.47 -27.63
N VAL A 576 -21.59 -18.43 -28.41
CA VAL A 576 -21.47 -18.54 -29.86
C VAL A 576 -22.12 -19.77 -30.43
N ASP A 577 -23.04 -19.58 -31.39
CA ASP A 577 -23.33 -20.56 -32.43
C ASP A 577 -22.08 -20.74 -33.29
N LYS A 578 -21.66 -21.99 -33.55
CA LYS A 578 -20.50 -22.32 -34.38
C LYS A 578 -20.62 -21.83 -35.84
N ASN A 579 -21.78 -21.27 -36.22
CA ASN A 579 -22.09 -20.68 -37.51
C ASN A 579 -22.15 -19.14 -37.51
N GLU A 580 -21.59 -18.49 -36.50
CA GLU A 580 -21.61 -17.04 -36.36
C GLU A 580 -20.98 -16.33 -37.56
N THR A 581 -21.70 -15.37 -38.14
CA THR A 581 -21.19 -14.54 -39.24
C THR A 581 -20.13 -13.54 -38.73
N ALA A 582 -19.30 -13.00 -39.63
CA ALA A 582 -18.30 -12.00 -39.29
C ALA A 582 -18.92 -10.72 -38.64
N GLU A 583 -20.13 -10.33 -39.06
CA GLU A 583 -20.89 -9.22 -38.51
C GLU A 583 -21.40 -9.51 -37.09
N GLN A 584 -21.92 -10.72 -36.86
CA GLN A 584 -22.35 -11.15 -35.53
C GLN A 584 -21.18 -11.23 -34.56
N LYS A 585 -20.01 -11.71 -35.05
CA LYS A 585 -18.77 -11.73 -34.27
C LYS A 585 -18.24 -10.33 -33.92
N ALA A 586 -18.38 -9.38 -34.85
CA ALA A 586 -18.03 -7.97 -34.60
C ALA A 586 -18.99 -7.32 -33.60
N ALA A 587 -20.30 -7.57 -33.73
CA ALA A 587 -21.32 -7.09 -32.81
C ALA A 587 -21.14 -7.69 -31.41
N ARG A 588 -20.81 -8.98 -31.30
CA ARG A 588 -20.50 -9.65 -30.04
C ARG A 588 -19.23 -9.07 -29.39
N LYS A 589 -18.15 -8.88 -30.18
CA LYS A 589 -16.95 -8.23 -29.66
C LYS A 589 -17.20 -6.79 -29.18
N ALA A 590 -18.06 -6.06 -29.87
CA ALA A 590 -18.47 -4.73 -29.44
C ALA A 590 -19.30 -4.78 -28.16
N ALA A 591 -20.17 -5.79 -28.02
CA ALA A 591 -20.94 -6.04 -26.80
C ALA A 591 -20.04 -6.53 -25.64
N ASP A 592 -19.05 -7.41 -25.91
CA ASP A 592 -18.05 -7.85 -24.92
C ASP A 592 -17.17 -6.68 -24.44
N ILE A 593 -16.84 -5.73 -25.31
CA ILE A 593 -16.11 -4.51 -24.94
C ILE A 593 -17.01 -3.60 -24.10
N LEU A 594 -18.28 -3.43 -24.48
CA LEU A 594 -19.27 -2.69 -23.69
C LEU A 594 -19.54 -3.36 -22.35
N ASP A 595 -19.66 -4.68 -22.31
CA ASP A 595 -19.87 -5.46 -21.07
C ASP A 595 -18.61 -5.45 -20.16
N SER A 596 -17.41 -5.36 -20.74
CA SER A 596 -16.15 -5.24 -20.00
C SER A 596 -15.82 -3.83 -19.53
N THR A 597 -16.40 -2.83 -20.17
CA THR A 597 -16.27 -1.41 -19.81
C THR A 597 -17.49 -0.88 -19.05
N ASP A 598 -18.57 -1.65 -19.02
CA ASP A 598 -19.85 -1.24 -18.44
C ASP A 598 -19.93 -1.67 -16.98
N SER A 599 -19.21 -0.92 -16.13
CA SER A 599 -19.44 -0.92 -14.69
C SER A 599 -20.88 -0.53 -14.36
N ASP A 600 -21.55 0.25 -15.21
CA ASP A 600 -22.95 0.62 -15.08
C ASP A 600 -23.89 -0.55 -15.30
N ASN A 601 -23.67 -1.38 -16.30
CA ASN A 601 -24.51 -2.57 -16.53
C ASN A 601 -24.37 -3.64 -15.44
N THR A 602 -23.17 -3.79 -14.89
CA THR A 602 -22.98 -4.66 -13.73
C THR A 602 -23.73 -4.11 -12.54
N PHE A 603 -23.76 -2.81 -12.37
CA PHE A 603 -24.40 -2.17 -11.23
C PHE A 603 -25.92 -2.10 -11.36
N ASP A 604 -26.45 -1.71 -12.50
CA ASP A 604 -27.92 -1.71 -12.78
C ASP A 604 -28.54 -3.10 -12.65
N ASN A 605 -27.78 -4.15 -12.94
CA ASN A 605 -28.20 -5.54 -12.74
C ASN A 605 -28.11 -6.00 -11.27
N TYR A 606 -27.49 -5.21 -10.38
CA TYR A 606 -27.36 -5.47 -8.95
C TYR A 606 -28.33 -4.67 -8.09
N VAL A 607 -29.17 -3.86 -8.70
CA VAL A 607 -30.03 -2.91 -8.02
C VAL A 607 -31.46 -3.43 -7.93
N GLY A 608 -31.96 -3.72 -6.76
CA GLY A 608 -33.34 -4.11 -6.44
C GLY A 608 -33.89 -3.28 -5.28
N LYS A 609 -35.22 -3.28 -5.06
CA LYS A 609 -35.89 -2.43 -4.07
C LYS A 609 -35.40 -2.66 -2.65
N ILE A 610 -35.12 -1.59 -1.94
CA ILE A 610 -34.93 -1.60 -0.50
C ILE A 610 -36.15 -1.07 0.18
N ASP A 611 -36.68 -1.85 1.14
CA ASP A 611 -37.75 -1.45 2.01
C ASP A 611 -37.25 -1.06 3.42
N LEU A 612 -36.02 -0.54 3.50
CA LEU A 612 -35.44 -0.06 4.75
C LEU A 612 -35.20 1.47 4.69
N PRO A 613 -35.41 2.19 5.82
CA PRO A 613 -35.07 3.60 5.89
C PRO A 613 -33.56 3.82 5.73
N VAL A 614 -33.20 4.99 5.23
CA VAL A 614 -31.80 5.47 5.13
C VAL A 614 -31.57 6.47 6.24
N GLU A 615 -30.49 6.32 7.01
CA GLU A 615 -30.00 7.26 8.01
C GLU A 615 -28.66 7.88 7.60
#